data_8d56f818e21d788c5bfef2e7aafac0f1
#
_entry.id   8d56f818e21d788c5bfef2e7aafac0f1
#
_cell.length_a   1.000
_cell.length_b   1.000
_cell.length_c   1.000
_cell.angle_alpha   90.00
_cell.angle_beta   90.00
_cell.angle_gamma   90.00
#
_symmetry.space_group_name_H-M   'P 1'
#
loop_
_entity.id
_entity.type
_entity.pdbx_description
1 polymer ?
#
loop_
_entity_poly.entity_id
_entity_poly.type
_entity_poly.pdbx_seq_one_letter_code
_entity_poly.pdbx_strand_id
1 'polypeptide(L)'
;MYIFDVLYGKIDFSALVYKCMLSPEVQRLREVRLCNINSLCITGSANINRFEHSIGTAYLATININSRMHNYLHLTNNEKDIFIIAALLHDVANGPFGHSYEYIMAKKGFVPEQGLKDVLEGVVSVGVGAHKNISPFETIYFGKLRALNSILKDSQKEEISQIISGKHLLSKLISDSIDIDNIDNVFRMAYHMGIRFRREAPIRIAESMYIEDGIVKFLEDAKTYIEEWYSVRQKVYKFLLLNPQEFSGKYMLTEAMDILFECISQGKAEGHDIKWNYTDYQLMDCLLYTSD
;
A
#
# COMPACT_ATOMS: atom_id res chain seq x y z
N MET A 1 -21.46 -1.52 -0.70
CA MET A 1 -20.97 -1.82 0.67
C MET A 1 -19.99 -0.72 1.07
N TYR A 2 -19.85 -0.40 2.36
CA TYR A 2 -19.11 0.80 2.77
C TYR A 2 -18.07 0.51 3.86
N ILE A 3 -17.08 1.40 3.93
CA ILE A 3 -16.08 1.50 5.00
C ILE A 3 -15.95 2.97 5.42
N PHE A 4 -15.55 3.23 6.66
CA PHE A 4 -15.21 4.57 7.11
C PHE A 4 -13.70 4.78 7.10
N ASP A 5 -13.26 5.88 6.51
CA ASP A 5 -11.88 6.34 6.45
C ASP A 5 -11.73 7.69 7.17
N VAL A 6 -10.62 7.88 7.88
CA VAL A 6 -10.40 9.09 8.69
C VAL A 6 -10.20 10.35 7.85
N LEU A 7 -9.70 10.21 6.63
CA LEU A 7 -9.44 11.31 5.71
C LEU A 7 -10.66 11.61 4.82
N TYR A 8 -11.34 10.57 4.31
CA TYR A 8 -12.38 10.68 3.30
C TYR A 8 -13.80 10.47 3.83
N GLY A 9 -13.96 10.02 5.08
CA GLY A 9 -15.26 9.72 5.65
C GLY A 9 -15.83 8.39 5.16
N LYS A 10 -17.14 8.35 4.85
CA LYS A 10 -17.80 7.15 4.35
C LYS A 10 -17.46 6.92 2.88
N ILE A 11 -16.90 5.74 2.59
CA ILE A 11 -16.55 5.30 1.23
C ILE A 11 -17.45 4.11 0.86
N ASP A 12 -18.14 4.20 -0.27
CA ASP A 12 -18.92 3.12 -0.84
C ASP A 12 -18.16 2.48 -2.01
N PHE A 13 -17.97 1.15 -1.96
CA PHE A 13 -17.34 0.38 -3.02
C PHE A 13 -18.33 -0.58 -3.69
N SER A 14 -18.04 -0.98 -4.94
CA SER A 14 -18.73 -2.06 -5.62
C SER A 14 -18.58 -3.37 -4.86
N ALA A 15 -19.46 -4.33 -5.15
CA ALA A 15 -19.42 -5.64 -4.47
C ALA A 15 -18.11 -6.39 -4.71
N LEU A 16 -17.49 -6.24 -5.90
CA LEU A 16 -16.23 -6.91 -6.23
C LEU A 16 -15.06 -6.27 -5.47
N VAL A 17 -14.91 -4.94 -5.53
CA VAL A 17 -13.88 -4.19 -4.79
C VAL A 17 -13.97 -4.48 -3.29
N TYR A 18 -15.18 -4.48 -2.73
CA TYR A 18 -15.39 -4.76 -1.31
C TYR A 18 -14.98 -6.18 -0.93
N LYS A 19 -15.23 -7.19 -1.77
CA LYS A 19 -14.76 -8.56 -1.54
C LYS A 19 -13.25 -8.65 -1.55
N CYS A 20 -12.57 -7.98 -2.50
CA CYS A 20 -11.11 -7.92 -2.53
C CYS A 20 -10.55 -7.22 -1.29
N MET A 21 -11.16 -6.12 -0.83
CA MET A 21 -10.78 -5.43 0.40
C MET A 21 -10.83 -6.35 1.63
N LEU A 22 -11.81 -7.26 1.70
CA LEU A 22 -11.95 -8.21 2.81
C LEU A 22 -11.03 -9.43 2.70
N SER A 23 -10.26 -9.60 1.62
CA SER A 23 -9.36 -10.74 1.48
C SER A 23 -8.25 -10.72 2.56
N PRO A 24 -7.77 -11.90 3.00
CA PRO A 24 -6.68 -11.98 3.98
C PRO A 24 -5.43 -11.21 3.55
N GLU A 25 -5.14 -11.21 2.26
CA GLU A 25 -3.98 -10.53 1.67
C GLU A 25 -4.05 -9.02 1.90
N VAL A 26 -5.21 -8.41 1.68
CA VAL A 26 -5.42 -6.98 1.92
C VAL A 26 -5.52 -6.70 3.43
N GLN A 27 -6.19 -7.55 4.20
CA GLN A 27 -6.31 -7.38 5.65
C GLN A 27 -4.96 -7.46 6.37
N ARG A 28 -3.98 -8.23 5.87
CA ARG A 28 -2.60 -8.27 6.38
C ARG A 28 -1.98 -6.88 6.44
N LEU A 29 -2.32 -6.01 5.50
CA LEU A 29 -1.77 -4.65 5.43
C LEU A 29 -2.11 -3.78 6.65
N ARG A 30 -3.05 -4.19 7.51
CA ARG A 30 -3.32 -3.55 8.82
C ARG A 30 -2.14 -3.66 9.77
N GLU A 31 -1.31 -4.70 9.59
CA GLU A 31 -0.15 -5.01 10.41
C GLU A 31 1.18 -4.63 9.70
N VAL A 32 1.10 -3.91 8.58
CA VAL A 32 2.26 -3.39 7.84
C VAL A 32 2.19 -1.87 7.82
N ARG A 33 3.21 -1.23 8.36
CA ARG A 33 3.25 0.24 8.45
C ARG A 33 3.48 0.90 7.10
N LEU A 34 2.87 2.05 6.92
CA LEU A 34 3.14 2.92 5.77
C LEU A 34 4.51 3.59 5.91
N CYS A 35 4.84 4.06 7.13
CA CYS A 35 6.19 4.51 7.48
C CYS A 35 7.00 3.34 8.03
N ASN A 36 8.27 3.25 7.69
CA ASN A 36 9.12 2.10 8.01
C ASN A 36 9.26 1.81 9.50
N ILE A 37 9.27 2.84 10.37
CA ILE A 37 9.34 2.70 11.84
C ILE A 37 8.40 3.69 12.51
N ASN A 38 8.10 3.45 13.79
CA ASN A 38 7.41 4.44 14.59
C ASN A 38 8.31 5.64 14.83
N SER A 39 7.82 6.83 14.51
CA SER A 39 8.47 8.06 14.91
C SER A 39 8.38 8.26 16.42
N LEU A 40 9.49 8.56 17.05
CA LEU A 40 9.54 8.93 18.46
C LEU A 40 9.04 10.36 18.71
N CYS A 41 9.00 11.16 17.67
CA CYS A 41 8.71 12.60 17.74
C CYS A 41 7.27 12.95 17.34
N ILE A 42 6.50 11.99 16.82
CA ILE A 42 5.10 12.20 16.39
C ILE A 42 4.19 11.13 16.99
N THR A 43 3.11 11.58 17.64
CA THR A 43 2.09 10.69 18.17
C THR A 43 1.19 10.17 17.06
N GLY A 44 1.27 9.14 16.45
CA GLY A 44 0.26 8.56 15.54
C GLY A 44 0.69 8.39 14.10
N SER A 45 1.33 9.38 13.46
CA SER A 45 1.59 9.30 12.01
C SER A 45 2.44 8.09 11.60
N ALA A 46 3.36 7.66 12.44
CA ALA A 46 4.17 6.47 12.19
C ALA A 46 3.41 5.14 12.38
N ASN A 47 2.21 5.19 12.93
CA ASN A 47 1.36 4.02 13.12
C ASN A 47 0.32 3.85 12.00
N ILE A 48 0.33 4.70 10.97
CA ILE A 48 -0.50 4.51 9.79
C ILE A 48 -0.10 3.20 9.14
N ASN A 49 -1.09 2.36 8.87
CA ASN A 49 -0.87 1.10 8.18
C ASN A 49 -1.16 1.21 6.67
N ARG A 50 -0.62 0.29 5.91
CA ARG A 50 -0.81 0.24 4.46
C ARG A 50 -2.25 -0.09 4.06
N PHE A 51 -3.02 -0.76 4.91
CA PHE A 51 -4.43 -1.00 4.66
C PHE A 51 -5.21 0.32 4.53
N GLU A 52 -5.00 1.25 5.46
CA GLU A 52 -5.66 2.55 5.45
C GLU A 52 -5.31 3.33 4.17
N HIS A 53 -4.02 3.32 3.80
CA HIS A 53 -3.54 3.92 2.57
C HIS A 53 -4.13 3.25 1.30
N SER A 54 -4.13 1.92 1.22
CA SER A 54 -4.71 1.18 0.09
C SER A 54 -6.20 1.48 -0.10
N ILE A 55 -6.96 1.67 0.99
CA ILE A 55 -8.35 2.09 0.93
C ILE A 55 -8.48 3.51 0.35
N GLY A 56 -7.63 4.43 0.80
CA GLY A 56 -7.63 5.81 0.28
C GLY A 56 -7.24 5.87 -1.20
N THR A 57 -6.22 5.14 -1.60
CA THR A 57 -5.79 5.02 -3.00
C THR A 57 -6.91 4.46 -3.87
N ALA A 58 -7.59 3.39 -3.42
CA ALA A 58 -8.75 2.84 -4.13
C ALA A 58 -9.93 3.82 -4.21
N TYR A 59 -10.15 4.63 -3.16
CA TYR A 59 -11.17 5.66 -3.19
C TYR A 59 -10.85 6.77 -4.19
N LEU A 60 -9.63 7.28 -4.20
CA LEU A 60 -9.20 8.28 -5.19
C LEU A 60 -9.25 7.72 -6.62
N ALA A 61 -8.92 6.44 -6.81
CA ALA A 61 -9.10 5.74 -8.09
C ALA A 61 -10.57 5.70 -8.51
N THR A 62 -11.49 5.47 -7.55
CA THR A 62 -12.94 5.51 -7.80
C THR A 62 -13.39 6.90 -8.25
N ILE A 63 -12.92 7.94 -7.58
CA ILE A 63 -13.21 9.35 -7.96
C ILE A 63 -12.67 9.65 -9.35
N ASN A 64 -11.41 9.32 -9.61
CA ASN A 64 -10.74 9.58 -10.87
C ASN A 64 -11.44 8.89 -12.05
N ILE A 65 -11.61 7.55 -11.99
CA ILE A 65 -12.11 6.77 -13.13
C ILE A 65 -13.60 7.06 -13.45
N ASN A 66 -14.36 7.61 -12.50
CA ASN A 66 -15.74 8.06 -12.70
C ASN A 66 -15.84 9.55 -13.06
N SER A 67 -14.70 10.27 -13.13
CA SER A 67 -14.70 11.66 -13.55
C SER A 67 -15.05 11.76 -15.05
N ARG A 68 -15.56 12.94 -15.46
CA ARG A 68 -15.91 13.21 -16.87
C ARG A 68 -14.69 13.11 -17.79
N MET A 69 -13.49 13.26 -17.24
CA MET A 69 -12.24 13.23 -18.00
C MET A 69 -11.95 11.86 -18.62
N HIS A 70 -12.53 10.79 -18.13
CA HIS A 70 -12.35 9.42 -18.63
C HIS A 70 -13.51 8.92 -19.50
N ASN A 71 -14.51 9.74 -19.80
CA ASN A 71 -15.65 9.33 -20.63
C ASN A 71 -15.24 8.85 -22.04
N TYR A 72 -14.13 9.37 -22.57
CA TYR A 72 -13.59 8.96 -23.87
C TYR A 72 -13.06 7.52 -23.91
N LEU A 73 -12.74 6.95 -22.74
CA LEU A 73 -12.25 5.57 -22.64
C LEU A 73 -13.37 4.52 -22.77
N HIS A 74 -14.63 4.94 -22.64
CA HIS A 74 -15.81 4.07 -22.74
C HIS A 74 -15.72 2.79 -21.88
N LEU A 75 -15.10 2.88 -20.68
CA LEU A 75 -14.87 1.76 -19.79
C LEU A 75 -16.19 1.18 -19.26
N THR A 76 -16.27 -0.14 -19.29
CA THR A 76 -17.33 -0.88 -18.62
C THR A 76 -17.18 -0.80 -17.10
N ASN A 77 -18.24 -1.11 -16.36
CA ASN A 77 -18.16 -1.16 -14.88
C ASN A 77 -17.12 -2.20 -14.39
N ASN A 78 -16.93 -3.30 -15.12
CA ASN A 78 -15.93 -4.30 -14.77
C ASN A 78 -14.49 -3.75 -14.93
N GLU A 79 -14.20 -3.04 -16.01
CA GLU A 79 -12.88 -2.42 -16.25
C GLU A 79 -12.59 -1.32 -15.21
N LYS A 80 -13.61 -0.54 -14.82
CA LYS A 80 -13.49 0.41 -13.72
C LYS A 80 -13.17 -0.27 -12.40
N ASP A 81 -13.89 -1.36 -12.08
CA ASP A 81 -13.62 -2.14 -10.87
C ASP A 81 -12.20 -2.72 -10.87
N ILE A 82 -11.70 -3.20 -12.02
CA ILE A 82 -10.33 -3.71 -12.16
C ILE A 82 -9.29 -2.63 -11.86
N PHE A 83 -9.48 -1.41 -12.40
CA PHE A 83 -8.61 -0.29 -12.09
C PHE A 83 -8.61 0.08 -10.60
N ILE A 84 -9.80 0.13 -9.98
CA ILE A 84 -9.94 0.41 -8.55
C ILE A 84 -9.29 -0.70 -7.71
N ILE A 85 -9.43 -1.98 -8.12
CA ILE A 85 -8.78 -3.10 -7.46
C ILE A 85 -7.27 -3.03 -7.65
N ALA A 86 -6.75 -2.64 -8.80
CA ALA A 86 -5.33 -2.44 -8.99
C ALA A 86 -4.79 -1.37 -8.03
N ALA A 87 -5.51 -0.25 -7.86
CA ALA A 87 -5.19 0.78 -6.87
C ALA A 87 -5.27 0.26 -5.42
N LEU A 88 -6.24 -0.61 -5.11
CA LEU A 88 -6.33 -1.26 -3.79
C LEU A 88 -5.15 -2.20 -3.52
N LEU A 89 -4.66 -2.88 -4.54
CA LEU A 89 -3.67 -3.95 -4.43
C LEU A 89 -2.23 -3.51 -4.73
N HIS A 90 -1.97 -2.25 -5.07
CA HIS A 90 -0.65 -1.77 -5.48
C HIS A 90 0.45 -2.10 -4.45
N ASP A 91 0.10 -2.04 -3.17
CA ASP A 91 0.96 -2.31 -2.02
C ASP A 91 0.81 -3.73 -1.42
N VAL A 92 -0.03 -4.60 -2.00
CA VAL A 92 -0.37 -5.90 -1.39
C VAL A 92 0.85 -6.83 -1.24
N ALA A 93 1.86 -6.65 -2.09
CA ALA A 93 3.10 -7.41 -2.05
C ALA A 93 4.19 -6.78 -1.16
N ASN A 94 3.93 -5.64 -0.52
CA ASN A 94 4.93 -5.03 0.35
C ASN A 94 5.14 -5.87 1.62
N GLY A 95 6.40 -6.09 1.91
CA GLY A 95 6.84 -6.79 3.13
C GLY A 95 6.80 -5.89 4.37
N PRO A 96 7.16 -6.45 5.53
CA PRO A 96 7.24 -5.70 6.78
C PRO A 96 8.19 -4.51 6.63
N PHE A 97 7.85 -3.38 7.27
CA PHE A 97 8.63 -2.14 7.19
C PHE A 97 8.86 -1.61 5.75
N GLY A 98 8.05 -2.05 4.77
CA GLY A 98 8.02 -1.53 3.41
C GLY A 98 9.39 -1.54 2.70
N HIS A 99 9.79 -0.40 2.14
CA HIS A 99 11.00 -0.29 1.32
C HIS A 99 12.32 -0.68 2.01
N SER A 100 12.40 -0.60 3.35
CA SER A 100 13.60 -1.07 4.05
C SER A 100 13.77 -2.58 3.94
N TYR A 101 12.68 -3.32 4.02
CA TYR A 101 12.68 -4.77 3.85
C TYR A 101 12.85 -5.17 2.38
N GLU A 102 12.21 -4.46 1.46
CA GLU A 102 12.36 -4.69 0.01
C GLU A 102 13.81 -4.57 -0.44
N TYR A 103 14.53 -3.56 0.06
CA TYR A 103 15.96 -3.39 -0.23
C TYR A 103 16.78 -4.63 0.15
N ILE A 104 16.47 -5.23 1.30
CA ILE A 104 17.18 -6.44 1.77
C ILE A 104 16.75 -7.67 0.97
N MET A 105 15.46 -7.81 0.69
CA MET A 105 14.95 -8.92 -0.11
C MET A 105 15.44 -8.87 -1.56
N ALA A 106 15.63 -7.68 -2.13
CA ALA A 106 16.20 -7.50 -3.45
C ALA A 106 17.65 -8.02 -3.55
N LYS A 107 18.44 -7.88 -2.47
CA LYS A 107 19.79 -8.50 -2.40
C LYS A 107 19.74 -10.03 -2.52
N LYS A 108 18.59 -10.63 -2.20
CA LYS A 108 18.34 -12.09 -2.30
C LYS A 108 17.60 -12.50 -3.58
N GLY A 109 17.46 -11.56 -4.52
CA GLY A 109 16.81 -11.82 -5.81
C GLY A 109 15.28 -11.75 -5.78
N PHE A 110 14.66 -11.27 -4.70
CA PHE A 110 13.23 -11.04 -4.68
C PHE A 110 12.87 -9.84 -5.56
N VAL A 111 11.80 -9.98 -6.35
CA VAL A 111 11.28 -8.96 -7.24
C VAL A 111 9.82 -8.68 -6.83
N PRO A 112 9.43 -7.41 -6.56
CA PRO A 112 8.07 -7.07 -6.12
C PRO A 112 6.96 -7.60 -7.04
N GLU A 113 7.17 -7.59 -8.36
CA GLU A 113 6.22 -8.12 -9.34
C GLU A 113 5.96 -9.63 -9.14
N GLN A 114 6.99 -10.40 -8.74
CA GLN A 114 6.80 -11.80 -8.40
C GLN A 114 5.96 -11.96 -7.14
N GLY A 115 6.16 -11.12 -6.14
CA GLY A 115 5.34 -11.10 -4.92
C GLY A 115 3.87 -10.83 -5.23
N LEU A 116 3.57 -9.87 -6.10
CA LEU A 116 2.20 -9.60 -6.54
C LEU A 116 1.59 -10.82 -7.26
N LYS A 117 2.34 -11.44 -8.15
CA LYS A 117 1.90 -12.64 -8.87
C LYS A 117 1.61 -13.77 -7.91
N ASP A 118 2.51 -14.03 -6.96
CA ASP A 118 2.35 -15.08 -5.94
C ASP A 118 1.08 -14.87 -5.09
N VAL A 119 0.74 -13.61 -4.77
CA VAL A 119 -0.52 -13.24 -4.09
C VAL A 119 -1.73 -13.54 -4.97
N LEU A 120 -1.73 -13.07 -6.21
CA LEU A 120 -2.87 -13.19 -7.12
C LEU A 120 -3.13 -14.65 -7.53
N GLU A 121 -2.09 -15.47 -7.63
CA GLU A 121 -2.17 -16.90 -7.94
C GLU A 121 -2.43 -17.77 -6.70
N GLY A 122 -2.32 -17.21 -5.49
CA GLY A 122 -2.49 -17.94 -4.24
C GLY A 122 -1.36 -18.91 -3.93
N VAL A 123 -0.18 -18.68 -4.50
CA VAL A 123 1.05 -19.46 -4.22
C VAL A 123 1.53 -19.19 -2.80
N VAL A 124 1.35 -17.96 -2.31
CA VAL A 124 1.66 -17.56 -0.95
C VAL A 124 0.38 -17.53 -0.12
N SER A 125 0.30 -18.40 0.87
CA SER A 125 -0.76 -18.36 1.86
C SER A 125 -0.49 -17.22 2.83
N VAL A 126 -1.29 -16.18 2.74
CA VAL A 126 -1.37 -15.12 3.75
C VAL A 126 -2.56 -15.45 4.64
N GLY A 127 -2.32 -15.68 5.91
CA GLY A 127 -3.42 -15.84 6.86
C GLY A 127 -3.35 -17.08 7.74
N VAL A 128 -4.43 -17.32 8.41
CA VAL A 128 -4.70 -18.25 9.47
C VAL A 128 -4.09 -19.64 9.23
N GLY A 129 -3.09 -19.97 9.98
CA GLY A 129 -2.38 -21.26 9.89
C GLY A 129 -0.89 -21.14 9.64
N ALA A 130 -0.42 -20.03 9.04
CA ALA A 130 1.01 -19.72 8.95
C ALA A 130 1.56 -19.12 10.25
N HIS A 131 0.69 -18.64 11.14
CA HIS A 131 1.07 -17.89 12.34
C HIS A 131 0.41 -18.46 13.58
N LYS A 132 1.22 -19.03 14.46
CA LYS A 132 0.78 -19.59 15.75
C LYS A 132 0.26 -18.55 16.75
N ASN A 133 0.40 -17.25 16.43
CA ASN A 133 0.14 -16.14 17.36
C ASN A 133 -1.03 -15.22 16.96
N ILE A 134 -1.84 -15.62 15.97
CA ILE A 134 -3.07 -14.89 15.65
C ILE A 134 -4.10 -15.12 16.75
N SER A 135 -4.76 -14.05 17.19
CA SER A 135 -5.79 -14.16 18.22
C SER A 135 -6.94 -15.08 17.73
N PRO A 136 -7.67 -15.75 18.63
CA PRO A 136 -8.82 -16.57 18.28
C PRO A 136 -9.86 -15.80 17.45
N PHE A 137 -10.03 -14.50 17.72
CA PHE A 137 -10.94 -13.63 16.97
C PHE A 137 -10.48 -13.46 15.52
N GLU A 138 -9.21 -13.15 15.30
CA GLU A 138 -8.62 -13.00 13.95
C GLU A 138 -8.71 -14.32 13.19
N THR A 139 -8.42 -15.45 13.85
CA THR A 139 -8.57 -16.78 13.27
C THR A 139 -9.99 -17.04 12.80
N ILE A 140 -11.00 -16.72 13.60
CA ILE A 140 -12.41 -16.90 13.25
C ILE A 140 -12.81 -15.94 12.12
N TYR A 141 -12.35 -14.72 12.18
CA TYR A 141 -12.67 -13.69 11.19
C TYR A 141 -12.02 -14.00 9.83
N PHE A 142 -10.71 -14.20 9.80
CA PHE A 142 -9.97 -14.48 8.56
C PHE A 142 -10.29 -15.85 7.98
N GLY A 143 -10.56 -16.84 8.79
CA GLY A 143 -10.96 -18.18 8.30
C GLY A 143 -12.26 -18.21 7.50
N LYS A 144 -13.07 -17.14 7.52
CA LYS A 144 -14.28 -16.96 6.71
C LYS A 144 -14.06 -16.14 5.46
N LEU A 145 -12.90 -15.48 5.32
CA LEU A 145 -12.59 -14.64 4.19
C LEU A 145 -12.08 -15.49 3.02
N ARG A 146 -12.39 -15.02 1.82
CA ARG A 146 -11.89 -15.65 0.60
C ARG A 146 -10.60 -14.97 0.15
N ALA A 147 -9.62 -15.78 -0.20
CA ALA A 147 -8.38 -15.31 -0.80
C ALA A 147 -8.63 -14.70 -2.20
N LEU A 148 -7.77 -13.75 -2.59
CA LEU A 148 -7.88 -13.03 -3.87
C LEU A 148 -7.97 -13.97 -5.06
N ASN A 149 -7.18 -15.06 -5.07
CA ASN A 149 -7.18 -16.04 -6.14
C ASN A 149 -8.53 -16.71 -6.36
N SER A 150 -9.38 -16.79 -5.32
CA SER A 150 -10.74 -17.37 -5.40
C SER A 150 -11.82 -16.31 -5.70
N ILE A 151 -11.51 -15.04 -5.59
CA ILE A 151 -12.43 -13.91 -5.84
C ILE A 151 -12.31 -13.45 -7.29
N LEU A 152 -11.07 -13.36 -7.80
CA LEU A 152 -10.73 -12.81 -9.10
C LEU A 152 -10.61 -13.91 -10.16
N LYS A 153 -11.11 -13.64 -11.36
CA LYS A 153 -10.89 -14.48 -12.54
C LYS A 153 -9.46 -14.30 -13.07
N ASP A 154 -8.94 -15.28 -13.79
CA ASP A 154 -7.56 -15.21 -14.31
C ASP A 154 -7.33 -14.00 -15.23
N SER A 155 -8.30 -13.67 -16.10
CA SER A 155 -8.21 -12.47 -16.94
C SER A 155 -8.17 -11.16 -16.12
N GLN A 156 -8.87 -11.11 -14.97
CA GLN A 156 -8.84 -9.95 -14.08
C GLN A 156 -7.50 -9.84 -13.34
N LYS A 157 -6.94 -10.98 -12.89
CA LYS A 157 -5.62 -11.03 -12.25
C LYS A 157 -4.53 -10.53 -13.19
N GLU A 158 -4.57 -10.97 -14.44
CA GLU A 158 -3.61 -10.55 -15.47
C GLU A 158 -3.71 -9.04 -15.73
N GLU A 159 -4.91 -8.50 -15.91
CA GLU A 159 -5.12 -7.06 -16.16
C GLU A 159 -4.69 -6.22 -14.94
N ILE A 160 -5.01 -6.63 -13.72
CA ILE A 160 -4.55 -5.99 -12.47
C ILE A 160 -3.01 -5.99 -12.42
N SER A 161 -2.38 -7.12 -12.73
CA SER A 161 -0.93 -7.25 -12.76
C SER A 161 -0.29 -6.30 -13.78
N GLN A 162 -0.87 -6.16 -14.98
CA GLN A 162 -0.42 -5.24 -16.01
C GLN A 162 -0.55 -3.78 -15.57
N ILE A 163 -1.64 -3.41 -14.91
CA ILE A 163 -1.85 -2.06 -14.38
C ILE A 163 -0.80 -1.73 -13.32
N ILE A 164 -0.60 -2.61 -12.34
CA ILE A 164 0.36 -2.36 -11.24
C ILE A 164 1.80 -2.36 -11.75
N SER A 165 2.15 -3.23 -12.71
CA SER A 165 3.51 -3.33 -13.26
C SER A 165 3.85 -2.27 -14.33
N GLY A 166 3.00 -1.28 -14.56
CA GLY A 166 3.29 -0.20 -15.51
C GLY A 166 3.07 -0.54 -16.99
N LYS A 167 2.45 -1.68 -17.31
CA LYS A 167 2.26 -2.20 -18.68
C LYS A 167 0.90 -1.86 -19.30
N HIS A 168 0.05 -1.17 -18.57
CA HIS A 168 -1.29 -0.77 -19.00
C HIS A 168 -1.42 0.74 -19.13
N LEU A 169 -2.33 1.24 -19.98
CA LEU A 169 -2.57 2.68 -20.16
C LEU A 169 -2.84 3.39 -18.83
N LEU A 170 -3.67 2.79 -17.98
CA LEU A 170 -4.09 3.38 -16.71
C LEU A 170 -3.02 3.31 -15.61
N SER A 171 -1.90 2.63 -15.84
CA SER A 171 -0.83 2.47 -14.84
C SER A 171 -0.31 3.81 -14.32
N LYS A 172 -0.18 4.80 -15.21
CA LYS A 172 0.36 6.12 -14.86
C LYS A 172 -0.53 6.92 -13.90
N LEU A 173 -1.82 6.58 -13.82
CA LEU A 173 -2.70 7.20 -12.83
C LEU A 173 -2.41 6.71 -11.41
N ILE A 174 -1.81 5.52 -11.26
CA ILE A 174 -1.46 4.92 -9.95
C ILE A 174 0.02 5.15 -9.62
N SER A 175 0.91 5.18 -10.64
CA SER A 175 2.35 5.25 -10.44
C SER A 175 3.01 6.17 -11.47
N ASP A 176 3.19 7.43 -11.09
CA ASP A 176 3.89 8.49 -11.84
C ASP A 176 4.49 9.50 -10.85
N SER A 177 4.83 10.70 -11.30
CA SER A 177 5.38 11.78 -10.47
C SER A 177 4.35 12.42 -9.52
N ILE A 178 3.12 12.63 -10.01
CA ILE A 178 1.94 12.98 -9.23
C ILE A 178 0.86 11.97 -9.64
N ASP A 179 0.58 11.04 -8.79
CA ASP A 179 -0.32 9.92 -9.02
C ASP A 179 -1.24 9.72 -7.81
N ILE A 180 -2.20 8.84 -7.96
CA ILE A 180 -3.22 8.56 -6.94
C ILE A 180 -2.59 8.03 -5.64
N ASP A 181 -1.55 7.19 -5.74
CA ASP A 181 -0.79 6.67 -4.60
C ASP A 181 -0.13 7.83 -3.82
N ASN A 182 0.68 8.65 -4.49
CA ASN A 182 1.38 9.76 -3.86
C ASN A 182 0.42 10.84 -3.32
N ILE A 183 -0.73 11.06 -3.96
CA ILE A 183 -1.75 12.00 -3.47
C ILE A 183 -2.29 11.52 -2.13
N ASP A 184 -2.75 10.27 -2.03
CA ASP A 184 -3.25 9.73 -0.76
C ASP A 184 -2.16 9.72 0.30
N ASN A 185 -0.98 9.17 -0.04
CA ASN A 185 0.14 9.04 0.88
C ASN A 185 0.49 10.39 1.54
N VAL A 186 0.70 11.44 0.76
CA VAL A 186 1.10 12.76 1.27
C VAL A 186 0.02 13.37 2.16
N PHE A 187 -1.25 13.38 1.72
CA PHE A 187 -2.32 13.98 2.50
C PHE A 187 -2.70 13.14 3.73
N ARG A 188 -2.62 11.83 3.65
CA ARG A 188 -2.83 10.92 4.79
C ARG A 188 -1.77 11.13 5.87
N MET A 189 -0.50 11.16 5.48
CA MET A 189 0.60 11.48 6.38
C MET A 189 0.41 12.86 7.03
N ALA A 190 0.11 13.87 6.22
CA ALA A 190 -0.13 15.23 6.71
C ALA A 190 -1.29 15.28 7.73
N TYR A 191 -2.37 14.57 7.46
CA TYR A 191 -3.50 14.46 8.38
C TYR A 191 -3.10 13.92 9.74
N HIS A 192 -2.40 12.80 9.78
CA HIS A 192 -1.95 12.18 11.02
C HIS A 192 -0.86 12.98 11.74
N MET A 193 -0.09 13.77 11.00
CA MET A 193 0.91 14.71 11.56
C MET A 193 0.29 16.02 12.05
N GLY A 194 -1.02 16.26 11.86
CA GLY A 194 -1.66 17.52 12.20
C GLY A 194 -1.30 18.70 11.30
N ILE A 195 -0.72 18.44 10.13
CA ILE A 195 -0.42 19.46 9.11
C ILE A 195 -1.74 19.87 8.45
N ARG A 196 -2.03 21.18 8.45
CA ARG A 196 -3.27 21.70 7.86
C ARG A 196 -3.19 21.74 6.35
N PHE A 197 -4.27 21.32 5.70
CA PHE A 197 -4.52 21.40 4.26
C PHE A 197 -6.03 21.43 3.99
N ARG A 198 -6.43 21.79 2.78
CA ARG A 198 -7.83 21.76 2.35
C ARG A 198 -8.28 20.30 2.21
N ARG A 199 -9.31 19.90 2.95
CA ARG A 199 -9.80 18.51 2.99
C ARG A 199 -10.25 17.96 1.64
N GLU A 200 -10.73 18.82 0.77
CA GLU A 200 -11.13 18.48 -0.58
C GLU A 200 -9.94 18.33 -1.57
N ALA A 201 -8.73 18.80 -1.19
CA ALA A 201 -7.59 18.84 -2.11
C ALA A 201 -7.26 17.47 -2.75
N PRO A 202 -7.12 16.34 -2.01
CA PRO A 202 -6.84 15.06 -2.64
C PRO A 202 -7.91 14.63 -3.64
N ILE A 203 -9.19 14.89 -3.34
CA ILE A 203 -10.32 14.57 -4.22
C ILE A 203 -10.26 15.42 -5.48
N ARG A 204 -10.07 16.74 -5.35
CA ARG A 204 -10.01 17.66 -6.49
C ARG A 204 -8.85 17.37 -7.43
N ILE A 205 -7.70 17.01 -6.88
CA ILE A 205 -6.56 16.59 -7.71
C ILE A 205 -6.92 15.30 -8.46
N ALA A 206 -7.42 14.28 -7.77
CA ALA A 206 -7.79 13.00 -8.40
C ALA A 206 -8.88 13.17 -9.48
N GLU A 207 -9.91 14.00 -9.25
CA GLU A 207 -10.96 14.31 -10.25
C GLU A 207 -10.42 14.96 -11.52
N SER A 208 -9.34 15.73 -11.39
CA SER A 208 -8.76 16.53 -12.49
C SER A 208 -7.75 15.76 -13.33
N MET A 209 -7.28 14.58 -12.87
CA MET A 209 -6.26 13.80 -13.55
C MET A 209 -6.84 13.09 -14.77
N TYR A 210 -6.11 13.14 -15.88
CA TYR A 210 -6.42 12.39 -17.09
C TYR A 210 -5.15 12.05 -17.87
N ILE A 211 -5.28 11.12 -18.83
CA ILE A 211 -4.16 10.73 -19.71
C ILE A 211 -4.40 11.31 -21.09
N GLU A 212 -3.43 12.04 -21.61
CA GLU A 212 -3.39 12.54 -22.97
C GLU A 212 -1.99 12.31 -23.56
N ASP A 213 -1.92 11.69 -24.72
CA ASP A 213 -0.66 11.30 -25.38
C ASP A 213 0.26 10.45 -24.50
N GLY A 214 -0.32 9.61 -23.64
CA GLY A 214 0.42 8.75 -22.71
C GLY A 214 1.07 9.50 -21.52
N ILE A 215 0.66 10.76 -21.29
CA ILE A 215 1.15 11.60 -20.18
C ILE A 215 -0.02 11.94 -19.27
N VAL A 216 0.21 11.90 -17.95
CA VAL A 216 -0.77 12.38 -16.97
C VAL A 216 -0.82 13.89 -17.01
N LYS A 217 -2.00 14.42 -17.19
CA LYS A 217 -2.32 15.85 -17.17
C LYS A 217 -3.40 16.15 -16.14
N PHE A 218 -3.54 17.42 -15.82
CA PHE A 218 -4.49 17.93 -14.83
C PHE A 218 -5.27 19.09 -15.41
N LEU A 219 -6.51 19.24 -15.01
CA LEU A 219 -7.29 20.44 -15.33
C LEU A 219 -6.71 21.67 -14.62
N GLU A 220 -6.83 22.83 -15.27
CA GLU A 220 -6.26 24.10 -14.75
C GLU A 220 -6.84 24.51 -13.39
N ASP A 221 -8.09 24.16 -13.11
CA ASP A 221 -8.75 24.44 -11.83
C ASP A 221 -8.15 23.66 -10.65
N ALA A 222 -7.42 22.58 -10.91
CA ALA A 222 -6.69 21.82 -9.88
C ALA A 222 -5.35 22.45 -9.49
N LYS A 223 -4.83 23.43 -10.22
CA LYS A 223 -3.49 24.00 -10.02
C LYS A 223 -3.21 24.40 -8.58
N THR A 224 -4.12 25.12 -7.94
CA THR A 224 -3.94 25.57 -6.54
C THR A 224 -3.93 24.42 -5.53
N TYR A 225 -4.58 23.29 -5.84
CA TYR A 225 -4.55 22.08 -5.02
C TYR A 225 -3.26 21.30 -5.22
N ILE A 226 -2.71 21.30 -6.43
CA ILE A 226 -1.41 20.70 -6.75
C ILE A 226 -0.28 21.49 -6.08
N GLU A 227 -0.32 22.81 -6.12
CA GLU A 227 0.63 23.67 -5.40
C GLU A 227 0.59 23.42 -3.89
N GLU A 228 -0.60 23.23 -3.32
CA GLU A 228 -0.79 22.86 -1.92
C GLU A 228 -0.20 21.46 -1.65
N TRP A 229 -0.43 20.47 -2.52
CA TRP A 229 0.16 19.14 -2.40
C TRP A 229 1.69 19.20 -2.36
N TYR A 230 2.34 19.98 -3.22
CA TYR A 230 3.79 20.18 -3.18
C TYR A 230 4.25 20.78 -1.85
N SER A 231 3.53 21.80 -1.34
CA SER A 231 3.85 22.43 -0.06
C SER A 231 3.70 21.45 1.11
N VAL A 232 2.63 20.67 1.12
CA VAL A 232 2.37 19.64 2.13
C VAL A 232 3.41 18.53 2.06
N ARG A 233 3.70 18.02 0.86
CA ARG A 233 4.73 17.01 0.61
C ARG A 233 6.08 17.45 1.14
N GLN A 234 6.49 18.68 0.88
CA GLN A 234 7.75 19.22 1.39
C GLN A 234 7.83 19.19 2.92
N LYS A 235 6.74 19.55 3.62
CA LYS A 235 6.68 19.53 5.09
C LYS A 235 6.76 18.11 5.64
N VAL A 236 6.00 17.17 5.06
CA VAL A 236 5.97 15.76 5.44
C VAL A 236 7.35 15.13 5.26
N TYR A 237 7.93 15.24 4.07
CA TYR A 237 9.21 14.60 3.77
C TYR A 237 10.41 15.28 4.47
N LYS A 238 10.35 16.58 4.71
CA LYS A 238 11.36 17.26 5.52
C LYS A 238 11.47 16.62 6.90
N PHE A 239 10.33 16.30 7.51
CA PHE A 239 10.33 15.62 8.80
C PHE A 239 10.78 14.16 8.68
N LEU A 240 10.12 13.36 7.83
CA LEU A 240 10.34 11.92 7.76
C LEU A 240 11.72 11.50 7.22
N LEU A 241 12.31 12.28 6.32
CA LEU A 241 13.56 11.93 5.66
C LEU A 241 14.76 12.72 6.15
N LEU A 242 14.55 13.94 6.64
CA LEU A 242 15.65 14.85 7.01
C LEU A 242 15.77 15.04 8.53
N ASN A 243 14.86 14.49 9.33
CA ASN A 243 15.03 14.48 10.78
C ASN A 243 16.11 13.44 11.15
N PRO A 244 17.20 13.84 11.83
CA PRO A 244 18.30 12.92 12.14
C PRO A 244 17.89 11.71 12.98
N GLN A 245 16.94 11.89 13.90
CA GLN A 245 16.45 10.80 14.76
C GLN A 245 15.66 9.76 13.97
N GLU A 246 14.76 10.22 13.10
CA GLU A 246 13.97 9.35 12.22
C GLU A 246 14.87 8.60 11.24
N PHE A 247 15.83 9.30 10.66
CA PHE A 247 16.81 8.70 9.74
C PHE A 247 17.67 7.65 10.44
N SER A 248 18.18 7.96 11.64
CA SER A 248 19.01 7.02 12.42
C SER A 248 18.23 5.76 12.79
N GLY A 249 16.98 5.90 13.26
CA GLY A 249 16.13 4.77 13.61
C GLY A 249 15.85 3.86 12.40
N LYS A 250 15.58 4.45 11.23
CA LYS A 250 15.39 3.70 9.98
C LYS A 250 16.68 2.94 9.58
N TYR A 251 17.83 3.58 9.69
CA TYR A 251 19.11 2.95 9.38
C TYR A 251 19.40 1.77 10.31
N MET A 252 19.22 1.96 11.63
CA MET A 252 19.42 0.91 12.62
C MET A 252 18.52 -0.31 12.37
N LEU A 253 17.25 -0.09 12.04
CA LEU A 253 16.33 -1.18 11.70
C LEU A 253 16.77 -1.91 10.44
N THR A 254 17.19 -1.20 9.41
CA THR A 254 17.69 -1.80 8.15
C THR A 254 18.94 -2.63 8.40
N GLU A 255 19.87 -2.15 9.21
CA GLU A 255 21.10 -2.86 9.60
C GLU A 255 20.79 -4.13 10.42
N ALA A 256 19.86 -4.03 11.38
CA ALA A 256 19.42 -5.17 12.18
C ALA A 256 18.80 -6.28 11.30
N MET A 257 18.00 -5.89 10.30
CA MET A 257 17.45 -6.83 9.34
C MET A 257 18.55 -7.48 8.48
N ASP A 258 19.53 -6.71 7.99
CA ASP A 258 20.65 -7.25 7.19
C ASP A 258 21.45 -8.28 8.00
N ILE A 259 21.80 -7.97 9.24
CA ILE A 259 22.48 -8.89 10.17
C ILE A 259 21.68 -10.18 10.37
N LEU A 260 20.37 -10.06 10.69
CA LEU A 260 19.50 -11.22 10.86
C LEU A 260 19.51 -12.12 9.62
N PHE A 261 19.40 -11.54 8.43
CA PHE A 261 19.42 -12.30 7.19
C PHE A 261 20.78 -12.97 6.93
N GLU A 262 21.88 -12.32 7.29
CA GLU A 262 23.21 -12.94 7.23
C GLU A 262 23.35 -14.12 8.20
N CYS A 263 22.88 -13.97 9.45
CA CYS A 263 22.88 -15.05 10.42
C CYS A 263 22.09 -16.27 9.94
N ILE A 264 20.91 -16.04 9.36
CA ILE A 264 20.08 -17.12 8.78
C ILE A 264 20.81 -17.80 7.61
N SER A 265 21.41 -17.04 6.72
CA SER A 265 22.13 -17.59 5.56
C SER A 265 23.36 -18.41 5.95
N GLN A 266 23.95 -18.11 7.10
CA GLN A 266 25.10 -18.83 7.66
C GLN A 266 24.70 -20.01 8.57
N GLY A 267 23.40 -20.28 8.73
CA GLY A 267 22.89 -21.32 9.63
C GLY A 267 23.10 -21.05 11.12
N LYS A 268 23.38 -19.77 11.47
CA LYS A 268 23.62 -19.36 12.86
C LYS A 268 22.33 -19.01 13.61
N ALA A 269 21.25 -18.73 12.89
CA ALA A 269 19.94 -18.51 13.46
C ALA A 269 19.05 -19.70 13.09
N GLU A 270 18.56 -20.43 14.11
CA GLU A 270 17.69 -21.58 13.88
C GLU A 270 16.27 -21.14 13.46
N GLY A 271 15.80 -21.76 12.40
CA GLY A 271 14.38 -22.04 12.22
C GLY A 271 13.50 -20.99 11.55
N HIS A 272 14.01 -19.86 11.08
CA HIS A 272 13.14 -18.82 10.50
C HIS A 272 13.43 -18.59 9.00
N ASP A 273 12.67 -19.28 8.17
CA ASP A 273 12.52 -18.90 6.76
C ASP A 273 11.71 -17.58 6.71
N ILE A 274 12.39 -16.43 6.78
CA ILE A 274 11.77 -15.12 6.76
C ILE A 274 11.16 -14.89 5.39
N LYS A 275 9.85 -14.74 5.35
CA LYS A 275 9.06 -14.59 4.13
C LYS A 275 8.71 -13.13 3.90
N TRP A 276 8.65 -12.73 2.66
CA TRP A 276 8.26 -11.37 2.28
C TRP A 276 6.85 -11.00 2.79
N ASN A 277 5.96 -11.96 3.00
CA ASN A 277 4.58 -11.76 3.45
C ASN A 277 4.41 -11.67 4.97
N TYR A 278 5.50 -11.54 5.72
CA TYR A 278 5.42 -11.27 7.16
C TYR A 278 4.78 -9.91 7.43
N THR A 279 4.24 -9.74 8.62
CA THR A 279 3.86 -8.43 9.18
C THR A 279 5.05 -7.82 9.93
N ASP A 280 4.94 -6.54 10.28
CA ASP A 280 5.98 -5.85 11.05
C ASP A 280 6.26 -6.55 12.38
N TYR A 281 5.22 -6.99 13.09
CA TYR A 281 5.36 -7.67 14.38
C TYR A 281 6.04 -9.02 14.24
N GLN A 282 5.75 -9.79 13.21
CA GLN A 282 6.39 -11.07 12.97
C GLN A 282 7.88 -10.93 12.70
N LEU A 283 8.28 -9.91 11.94
CA LEU A 283 9.69 -9.63 11.73
C LEU A 283 10.37 -9.13 13.00
N MET A 284 9.70 -8.29 13.79
CA MET A 284 10.22 -7.84 15.08
C MET A 284 10.42 -8.99 16.07
N ASP A 285 9.49 -9.95 16.11
CA ASP A 285 9.67 -11.16 16.93
C ASP A 285 10.91 -11.94 16.50
N CYS A 286 11.13 -12.10 15.19
CA CYS A 286 12.35 -12.74 14.68
C CYS A 286 13.62 -11.98 15.13
N LEU A 287 13.61 -10.64 15.05
CA LEU A 287 14.75 -9.81 15.46
C LEU A 287 15.05 -9.91 16.96
N LEU A 288 14.01 -10.00 17.80
CA LEU A 288 14.16 -10.06 19.25
C LEU A 288 14.65 -11.42 19.75
N TYR A 289 14.19 -12.52 19.14
CA TYR A 289 14.53 -13.88 19.58
C TYR A 289 15.80 -14.46 18.93
N THR A 290 16.41 -13.75 18.00
CA THR A 290 17.69 -14.16 17.37
C THR A 290 18.88 -13.33 17.86
N SER A 291 18.69 -12.43 18.82
CA SER A 291 19.73 -11.55 19.36
C SER A 291 20.51 -12.15 20.54
N ASP A 292 20.22 -13.39 20.96
CA ASP A 292 20.97 -14.17 21.93
C ASP A 292 21.96 -15.12 21.20
#